data_3517e7a944bd6e5fe3f37b098b0b9f54
#
_entry.id   3517e7a944bd6e5fe3f37b098b0b9f54
#
_cell.length_a   1.000
_cell.length_b   1.000
_cell.length_c   1.000
_cell.angle_alpha   90.00
_cell.angle_beta   90.00
_cell.angle_gamma   90.00
#
_symmetry.space_group_name_H-M   'P 1'
#
loop_
_entity.id
_entity.type
_entity.pdbx_description
1 polymer ?
#
loop_
_entity_poly.entity_id
_entity_poly.type
_entity_poly.pdbx_seq_one_letter_code
_entity_poly.pdbx_strand_id
1 'polypeptide(L)'
;MLRSIAILTILFTLLLVCSCANPAANKPKAVTSEAAPVSSPLPAVKAEEYSITPDNSKIEFVASKVTGSHHGSFGKFSGAIGFFGQTEKSRVTIKIDTASVTTETPDLTKHLQTADFFDVAKYPQAIFTSTKIEPTGDKGAPYNVTGNLQLHGVTKSITFPATIVVTPDGVTVESTFSINRKDFGINYAGAADNLIRDEVLLTLHVRGTK
;
A
#
# COMPACT_ATOMS: atom_id res chain seq x y z
N MET A 1 54.02 2.60 -52.15
CA MET A 1 52.81 3.44 -51.84
C MET A 1 52.01 2.71 -50.77
N LEU A 2 52.26 3.03 -49.51
CA LEU A 2 51.51 2.50 -48.35
C LEU A 2 50.40 3.48 -48.02
N ARG A 3 49.14 3.01 -48.04
CA ARG A 3 47.99 3.78 -47.57
C ARG A 3 47.72 3.39 -46.11
N SER A 4 47.98 4.33 -45.19
CA SER A 4 47.59 4.21 -43.78
C SER A 4 46.09 4.42 -43.65
N ILE A 5 45.41 3.39 -43.15
CA ILE A 5 44.00 3.47 -42.75
C ILE A 5 43.95 3.82 -41.26
N ALA A 6 43.57 5.04 -40.95
CA ALA A 6 43.31 5.48 -39.56
C ALA A 6 41.93 4.96 -39.12
N ILE A 7 41.94 4.01 -38.21
CA ILE A 7 40.69 3.53 -37.55
C ILE A 7 40.34 4.51 -36.42
N LEU A 8 39.30 5.30 -36.66
CA LEU A 8 38.73 6.21 -35.67
C LEU A 8 37.80 5.42 -34.73
N THR A 9 38.31 5.04 -33.58
CA THR A 9 37.52 4.36 -32.53
C THR A 9 36.64 5.39 -31.82
N ILE A 10 35.35 5.44 -32.14
CA ILE A 10 34.37 6.25 -31.42
C ILE A 10 34.02 5.53 -30.11
N LEU A 11 34.57 6.02 -29.00
CA LEU A 11 34.21 5.57 -27.64
C LEU A 11 32.84 6.15 -27.29
N PHE A 12 31.80 5.33 -27.44
CA PHE A 12 30.43 5.66 -27.04
C PHE A 12 30.34 5.50 -25.53
N THR A 13 30.57 6.59 -24.79
CA THR A 13 30.33 6.64 -23.34
C THR A 13 28.83 6.59 -23.08
N LEU A 14 28.33 5.41 -22.69
CA LEU A 14 26.97 5.19 -22.20
C LEU A 14 26.84 5.91 -20.84
N LEU A 15 26.31 7.15 -20.83
CA LEU A 15 25.88 7.80 -19.59
C LEU A 15 24.70 7.00 -19.02
N LEU A 16 24.96 6.19 -17.97
CA LEU A 16 23.90 5.68 -17.11
C LEU A 16 23.28 6.88 -16.38
N VAL A 17 22.18 7.39 -16.91
CA VAL A 17 21.32 8.32 -16.17
C VAL A 17 20.63 7.47 -15.09
N CYS A 18 21.15 7.49 -13.86
CA CYS A 18 20.48 6.96 -12.71
C CYS A 18 19.27 7.86 -12.42
N SER A 19 18.19 7.67 -13.15
CA SER A 19 16.91 8.32 -12.89
C SER A 19 16.39 7.75 -11.57
N CYS A 20 16.23 8.59 -10.55
CA CYS A 20 15.49 8.25 -9.35
C CYS A 20 14.02 8.04 -9.74
N ALA A 21 13.71 6.83 -10.21
CA ALA A 21 12.39 6.47 -10.69
C ALA A 21 11.37 6.57 -9.54
N ASN A 22 10.22 7.17 -9.81
CA ASN A 22 9.10 7.15 -8.87
C ASN A 22 8.59 5.71 -8.73
N PRO A 23 8.67 5.07 -7.56
CA PRO A 23 8.26 3.67 -7.39
C PRO A 23 6.76 3.45 -7.65
N ALA A 24 5.94 4.51 -7.58
CA ALA A 24 4.51 4.47 -7.85
C ALA A 24 4.14 4.72 -9.32
N ALA A 25 5.08 5.18 -10.19
CA ALA A 25 4.76 5.70 -11.53
C ALA A 25 4.01 4.72 -12.45
N ASN A 26 4.30 3.42 -12.35
CA ASN A 26 3.71 2.36 -13.18
C ASN A 26 2.87 1.38 -12.35
N LYS A 27 2.40 1.81 -11.18
CA LYS A 27 1.55 1.00 -10.32
C LYS A 27 0.12 1.52 -10.34
N PRO A 28 -0.88 0.65 -10.15
CA PRO A 28 -2.26 1.07 -9.99
C PRO A 28 -2.37 2.13 -8.90
N LYS A 29 -3.14 3.19 -9.15
CA LYS A 29 -3.48 4.19 -8.14
C LYS A 29 -4.87 3.85 -7.59
N ALA A 30 -4.99 3.80 -6.27
CA ALA A 30 -6.30 3.63 -5.65
C ALA A 30 -7.22 4.80 -6.02
N VAL A 31 -8.46 4.49 -6.34
CA VAL A 31 -9.50 5.50 -6.52
C VAL A 31 -9.99 5.91 -5.15
N THR A 32 -9.83 7.19 -4.82
CA THR A 32 -10.26 7.76 -3.53
C THR A 32 -11.57 8.51 -3.68
N SER A 33 -12.50 8.31 -2.75
CA SER A 33 -13.79 9.02 -2.68
C SER A 33 -14.22 9.23 -1.23
N GLU A 34 -15.36 9.86 -1.01
CA GLU A 34 -15.93 10.01 0.33
C GLU A 34 -16.23 8.64 0.95
N ALA A 35 -16.12 8.56 2.29
CA ALA A 35 -16.36 7.33 3.03
C ALA A 35 -17.77 6.79 2.76
N ALA A 36 -17.86 5.50 2.42
CA ALA A 36 -19.14 4.84 2.20
C ALA A 36 -19.70 4.30 3.53
N PRO A 37 -21.02 4.27 3.70
CA PRO A 37 -21.65 3.57 4.84
C PRO A 37 -21.20 2.10 4.85
N VAL A 38 -20.77 1.61 6.00
CA VAL A 38 -20.46 0.17 6.20
C VAL A 38 -21.79 -0.57 6.44
N SER A 39 -22.67 -0.52 5.48
CA SER A 39 -24.05 -1.02 5.61
C SER A 39 -24.44 -2.00 4.51
N SER A 40 -23.72 -3.11 4.43
CA SER A 40 -24.33 -4.27 3.77
C SER A 40 -24.86 -5.19 4.87
N PRO A 41 -26.13 -5.63 4.81
CA PRO A 41 -26.61 -6.70 5.67
C PRO A 41 -25.65 -7.88 5.55
N LEU A 42 -25.20 -8.41 6.70
CA LEU A 42 -24.40 -9.62 6.70
C LEU A 42 -25.22 -10.74 6.06
N PRO A 43 -24.62 -11.60 5.23
CA PRO A 43 -25.31 -12.78 4.71
C PRO A 43 -25.90 -13.60 5.86
N ALA A 44 -27.05 -14.22 5.66
CA ALA A 44 -27.68 -15.12 6.64
C ALA A 44 -26.81 -16.37 6.96
N VAL A 45 -25.76 -16.60 6.17
CA VAL A 45 -24.80 -17.69 6.38
C VAL A 45 -23.77 -17.27 7.41
N LYS A 46 -23.43 -18.16 8.35
CA LYS A 46 -22.34 -17.94 9.32
C LYS A 46 -21.00 -17.79 8.58
N ALA A 47 -20.27 -16.75 8.89
CA ALA A 47 -18.93 -16.55 8.36
C ALA A 47 -17.94 -17.61 8.89
N GLU A 48 -17.03 -18.04 8.03
CA GLU A 48 -15.77 -18.62 8.48
C GLU A 48 -14.81 -17.47 8.77
N GLU A 49 -14.33 -17.41 10.00
CA GLU A 49 -13.45 -16.31 10.45
C GLU A 49 -11.98 -16.74 10.31
N TYR A 50 -11.18 -15.86 9.69
CA TYR A 50 -9.73 -16.04 9.55
C TYR A 50 -9.02 -14.85 10.19
N SER A 51 -8.04 -15.13 11.05
CA SER A 51 -7.26 -14.11 11.77
C SER A 51 -6.07 -13.65 10.95
N ILE A 52 -5.85 -12.33 10.92
CA ILE A 52 -4.70 -11.67 10.29
C ILE A 52 -3.77 -11.18 11.41
N THR A 53 -2.50 -11.58 11.36
CA THR A 53 -1.47 -11.18 12.32
C THR A 53 -0.15 -10.84 11.61
N PRO A 54 0.78 -10.13 12.26
CA PRO A 54 2.11 -9.88 11.69
C PRO A 54 2.94 -11.15 11.42
N ASP A 55 2.62 -12.27 12.07
CA ASP A 55 3.35 -13.53 11.88
C ASP A 55 3.08 -14.16 10.50
N ASN A 56 1.89 -13.89 9.93
CA ASN A 56 1.46 -14.46 8.66
C ASN A 56 1.24 -13.42 7.55
N SER A 57 1.43 -12.14 7.86
CA SER A 57 1.11 -11.05 6.94
C SER A 57 2.14 -9.93 7.01
N LYS A 58 2.22 -9.11 5.94
CA LYS A 58 3.06 -7.92 5.87
C LYS A 58 2.29 -6.75 5.28
N ILE A 59 2.49 -5.58 5.84
CA ILE A 59 1.97 -4.31 5.35
C ILE A 59 3.16 -3.38 5.19
N GLU A 60 3.52 -3.10 3.94
CA GLU A 60 4.72 -2.35 3.58
C GLU A 60 4.37 -1.13 2.74
N PHE A 61 5.23 -0.12 2.77
CA PHE A 61 5.08 1.06 1.93
C PHE A 61 6.42 1.55 1.39
N VAL A 62 6.35 2.26 0.26
CA VAL A 62 7.47 3.03 -0.28
C VAL A 62 7.02 4.46 -0.50
N ALA A 63 7.63 5.38 0.23
CA ALA A 63 7.49 6.82 0.02
C ALA A 63 8.73 7.35 -0.70
N SER A 64 8.59 8.35 -1.56
CA SER A 64 9.70 8.87 -2.34
C SER A 64 9.80 10.38 -2.30
N LYS A 65 11.04 10.83 -2.41
CA LYS A 65 11.43 12.22 -2.66
C LYS A 65 11.88 12.36 -4.10
N VAL A 66 12.20 13.57 -4.52
CA VAL A 66 12.82 13.82 -5.83
C VAL A 66 14.16 13.07 -5.95
N THR A 67 14.89 12.96 -4.84
CA THR A 67 16.27 12.42 -4.78
C THR A 67 16.36 10.94 -4.40
N GLY A 68 15.26 10.29 -4.00
CA GLY A 68 15.30 8.88 -3.57
C GLY A 68 14.00 8.37 -3.01
N SER A 69 14.00 7.14 -2.54
CA SER A 69 12.86 6.46 -1.92
C SER A 69 13.23 5.89 -0.56
N HIS A 70 12.22 5.76 0.29
CA HIS A 70 12.30 5.19 1.62
C HIS A 70 11.30 4.06 1.76
N HIS A 71 11.73 2.96 2.33
CA HIS A 71 10.91 1.78 2.59
C HIS A 71 10.50 1.77 4.05
N GLY A 72 9.27 1.37 4.30
CA GLY A 72 8.78 1.19 5.65
C GLY A 72 7.74 0.08 5.75
N SER A 73 7.47 -0.33 6.97
CA SER A 73 6.48 -1.34 7.29
C SER A 73 5.84 -1.07 8.66
N PHE A 74 4.75 -1.78 8.96
CA PHE A 74 4.13 -1.75 10.27
C PHE A 74 4.31 -3.12 10.95
N GLY A 75 4.91 -3.10 12.15
CA GLY A 75 5.21 -4.31 12.91
C GLY A 75 4.06 -4.81 13.80
N LYS A 76 3.04 -3.96 14.06
CA LYS A 76 1.89 -4.33 14.90
C LYS A 76 0.59 -4.00 14.19
N PHE A 77 -0.15 -5.03 13.88
CA PHE A 77 -1.50 -4.94 13.33
C PHE A 77 -2.28 -6.20 13.66
N SER A 78 -3.58 -6.13 13.56
CA SER A 78 -4.48 -7.28 13.67
C SER A 78 -5.63 -7.11 12.70
N GLY A 79 -6.25 -8.19 12.31
CA GLY A 79 -7.41 -8.14 11.45
C GLY A 79 -8.17 -9.45 11.41
N ALA A 80 -9.29 -9.42 10.71
CA ALA A 80 -10.11 -10.59 10.46
C ALA A 80 -10.67 -10.56 9.04
N ILE A 81 -10.81 -11.75 8.46
CA ILE A 81 -11.55 -11.98 7.22
C ILE A 81 -12.75 -12.84 7.57
N GLY A 82 -13.95 -12.30 7.37
CA GLY A 82 -15.18 -13.09 7.41
C GLY A 82 -15.50 -13.61 6.01
N PHE A 83 -15.36 -14.90 5.79
CA PHE A 83 -15.68 -15.56 4.52
C PHE A 83 -17.07 -16.19 4.56
N PHE A 84 -17.92 -15.83 3.60
CA PHE A 84 -19.33 -16.29 3.52
C PHE A 84 -19.57 -17.21 2.31
N GLY A 85 -18.60 -18.08 2.02
CA GLY A 85 -18.70 -19.05 0.92
C GLY A 85 -18.40 -18.50 -0.47
N GLN A 86 -18.28 -17.18 -0.62
CA GLN A 86 -17.94 -16.48 -1.88
C GLN A 86 -17.03 -15.30 -1.56
N THR A 87 -16.03 -15.07 -2.42
CA THR A 87 -15.06 -13.97 -2.25
C THR A 87 -15.75 -12.61 -2.22
N GLU A 88 -16.72 -12.38 -3.08
CA GLU A 88 -17.45 -11.13 -3.23
C GLU A 88 -18.32 -10.79 -2.01
N LYS A 89 -18.69 -11.79 -1.24
CA LYS A 89 -19.47 -11.62 0.01
C LYS A 89 -18.58 -11.45 1.23
N SER A 90 -17.28 -11.68 1.09
CA SER A 90 -16.33 -11.60 2.21
C SER A 90 -16.17 -10.18 2.73
N ARG A 91 -15.73 -10.09 3.98
CA ARG A 91 -15.44 -8.83 4.67
C ARG A 91 -14.06 -8.90 5.28
N VAL A 92 -13.34 -7.79 5.21
CA VAL A 92 -11.99 -7.65 5.77
C VAL A 92 -11.97 -6.43 6.66
N THR A 93 -11.43 -6.59 7.86
CA THR A 93 -11.09 -5.47 8.74
C THR A 93 -9.65 -5.63 9.19
N ILE A 94 -8.84 -4.57 9.07
CA ILE A 94 -7.45 -4.52 9.54
C ILE A 94 -7.29 -3.26 10.39
N LYS A 95 -6.67 -3.41 11.56
CA LYS A 95 -6.30 -2.33 12.48
C LYS A 95 -4.80 -2.33 12.62
N ILE A 96 -4.16 -1.21 12.34
CA ILE A 96 -2.71 -1.03 12.35
C ILE A 96 -2.38 -0.06 13.49
N ASP A 97 -1.44 -0.45 14.35
CA ASP A 97 -0.81 0.47 15.32
C ASP A 97 0.18 1.37 14.57
N THR A 98 -0.13 2.66 14.43
CA THR A 98 0.68 3.62 13.68
C THR A 98 2.04 3.85 14.32
N ALA A 99 2.17 3.69 15.65
CA ALA A 99 3.45 3.79 16.35
C ALA A 99 4.39 2.62 16.05
N SER A 100 3.88 1.53 15.46
CA SER A 100 4.69 0.38 15.04
C SER A 100 5.38 0.56 13.69
N VAL A 101 5.30 1.74 13.09
CA VAL A 101 5.99 2.07 11.84
C VAL A 101 7.50 1.91 12.03
N THR A 102 8.16 1.31 11.04
CA THR A 102 9.61 1.17 10.96
C THR A 102 10.10 1.53 9.56
N THR A 103 11.30 2.05 9.46
CA THR A 103 11.99 2.36 8.20
C THR A 103 13.44 1.92 8.30
N GLU A 104 14.20 2.08 7.22
CA GLU A 104 15.63 1.78 7.14
C GLU A 104 16.50 2.63 8.08
N THR A 105 15.99 3.77 8.58
CA THR A 105 16.73 4.63 9.52
C THR A 105 15.90 5.00 10.75
N PRO A 106 16.49 4.98 11.97
CA PRO A 106 15.78 5.34 13.20
C PRO A 106 15.24 6.78 13.18
N ASP A 107 15.98 7.73 12.59
CA ASP A 107 15.57 9.13 12.57
C ASP A 107 14.34 9.35 11.68
N LEU A 108 14.27 8.68 10.51
CA LEU A 108 13.08 8.71 9.67
C LEU A 108 11.90 8.05 10.38
N THR A 109 12.13 6.92 11.03
CA THR A 109 11.09 6.23 11.83
C THR A 109 10.49 7.17 12.89
N LYS A 110 11.33 7.89 13.65
CA LYS A 110 10.88 8.88 14.64
C LYS A 110 10.11 10.04 13.97
N HIS A 111 10.60 10.54 12.83
CA HIS A 111 9.95 11.64 12.11
C HIS A 111 8.56 11.22 11.59
N LEU A 112 8.41 10.00 11.09
CA LEU A 112 7.10 9.50 10.65
C LEU A 112 6.07 9.42 11.79
N GLN A 113 6.50 9.30 13.04
CA GLN A 113 5.61 9.27 14.20
C GLN A 113 5.12 10.66 14.65
N THR A 114 5.74 11.73 14.17
CA THR A 114 5.38 13.12 14.55
C THR A 114 4.13 13.63 13.83
N ALA A 115 3.68 14.84 14.22
CA ALA A 115 2.54 15.54 13.62
C ALA A 115 2.72 15.88 12.13
N ASP A 116 3.95 15.83 11.60
CA ASP A 116 4.23 16.02 10.18
C ASP A 116 3.68 14.87 9.32
N PHE A 117 3.51 13.66 9.91
CA PHE A 117 3.11 12.44 9.20
C PHE A 117 1.97 11.71 9.89
N PHE A 118 2.24 10.69 10.71
CA PHE A 118 1.18 9.86 11.29
C PHE A 118 0.55 10.46 12.55
N ASP A 119 1.24 11.39 13.24
CA ASP A 119 0.80 11.97 14.50
C ASP A 119 0.29 10.89 15.47
N VAL A 120 1.16 9.92 15.77
CA VAL A 120 0.77 8.68 16.46
C VAL A 120 0.20 8.93 17.85
N ALA A 121 0.54 10.06 18.49
CA ALA A 121 -0.01 10.47 19.77
C ALA A 121 -1.50 10.79 19.69
N LYS A 122 -1.94 11.38 18.55
CA LYS A 122 -3.31 11.77 18.31
C LYS A 122 -4.09 10.72 17.52
N TYR A 123 -3.43 10.03 16.61
CA TYR A 123 -4.02 9.03 15.72
C TYR A 123 -3.26 7.69 15.84
N PRO A 124 -3.42 6.99 16.98
CA PRO A 124 -2.64 5.78 17.26
C PRO A 124 -2.97 4.61 16.36
N GLN A 125 -4.06 4.69 15.59
CA GLN A 125 -4.49 3.59 14.72
C GLN A 125 -4.84 4.08 13.31
N ALA A 126 -4.49 3.26 12.32
CA ALA A 126 -5.09 3.28 10.99
C ALA A 126 -6.01 2.05 10.87
N ILE A 127 -7.18 2.22 10.23
CA ILE A 127 -8.19 1.15 10.14
C ILE A 127 -8.68 1.06 8.71
N PHE A 128 -8.65 -0.15 8.14
CA PHE A 128 -9.31 -0.46 6.89
C PHE A 128 -10.47 -1.41 7.12
N THR A 129 -11.63 -1.11 6.52
CA THR A 129 -12.80 -1.98 6.52
C THR A 129 -13.36 -2.08 5.10
N SER A 130 -13.35 -3.26 4.52
CA SER A 130 -13.90 -3.48 3.19
C SER A 130 -15.43 -3.24 3.18
N THR A 131 -15.91 -2.63 2.11
CA THR A 131 -17.34 -2.40 1.86
C THR A 131 -17.83 -3.22 0.67
N LYS A 132 -16.93 -3.53 -0.29
CA LYS A 132 -17.26 -4.26 -1.52
C LYS A 132 -16.04 -5.00 -2.06
N ILE A 133 -16.26 -6.17 -2.63
CA ILE A 133 -15.24 -6.93 -3.40
C ILE A 133 -15.91 -7.34 -4.71
N GLU A 134 -15.31 -7.01 -5.85
CA GLU A 134 -15.88 -7.25 -7.17
C GLU A 134 -14.86 -7.90 -8.10
N PRO A 135 -15.26 -8.90 -8.90
CA PRO A 135 -14.39 -9.46 -9.92
C PRO A 135 -14.15 -8.44 -11.04
N THR A 136 -12.93 -8.37 -11.56
CA THR A 136 -12.52 -7.46 -12.63
C THR A 136 -12.43 -8.13 -13.99
N GLY A 137 -12.24 -9.45 -14.03
CA GLY A 137 -11.87 -10.20 -15.23
C GLY A 137 -10.38 -10.09 -15.61
N ASP A 138 -9.59 -9.27 -14.93
CA ASP A 138 -8.14 -9.19 -15.11
C ASP A 138 -7.44 -10.39 -14.45
N LYS A 139 -6.60 -11.11 -15.19
CA LYS A 139 -5.86 -12.28 -14.69
C LYS A 139 -4.78 -11.92 -13.67
N GLY A 140 -4.22 -10.71 -13.74
CA GLY A 140 -3.16 -10.24 -12.84
C GLY A 140 -3.69 -9.71 -11.50
N ALA A 141 -4.92 -9.15 -11.50
CA ALA A 141 -5.60 -8.64 -10.32
C ALA A 141 -7.11 -8.90 -10.45
N PRO A 142 -7.55 -10.13 -10.20
CA PRO A 142 -8.91 -10.59 -10.52
C PRO A 142 -10.02 -9.92 -9.71
N TYR A 143 -9.69 -9.13 -8.70
CA TYR A 143 -10.66 -8.42 -7.87
C TYR A 143 -10.33 -6.95 -7.69
N ASN A 144 -11.36 -6.10 -7.59
CA ASN A 144 -11.30 -4.79 -6.98
C ASN A 144 -11.83 -4.87 -5.55
N VAL A 145 -11.03 -4.40 -4.61
CA VAL A 145 -11.40 -4.28 -3.19
C VAL A 145 -11.71 -2.81 -2.90
N THR A 146 -12.94 -2.51 -2.49
CA THR A 146 -13.35 -1.19 -2.03
C THR A 146 -13.56 -1.24 -0.51
N GLY A 147 -13.08 -0.22 0.19
CA GLY A 147 -13.25 -0.12 1.64
C GLY A 147 -12.92 1.25 2.17
N ASN A 148 -13.36 1.51 3.39
CA ASN A 148 -13.03 2.73 4.10
C ASN A 148 -11.66 2.57 4.77
N LEU A 149 -10.74 3.48 4.43
CA LEU A 149 -9.47 3.64 5.12
C LEU A 149 -9.55 4.88 6.00
N GLN A 150 -9.42 4.68 7.31
CA GLN A 150 -9.18 5.73 8.28
C GLN A 150 -7.67 5.83 8.51
N LEU A 151 -7.10 6.99 8.21
CA LEU A 151 -5.68 7.29 8.37
C LEU A 151 -5.52 8.74 8.80
N HIS A 152 -4.68 9.02 9.78
CA HIS A 152 -4.41 10.38 10.28
C HIS A 152 -5.72 11.16 10.61
N GLY A 153 -6.72 10.48 11.17
CA GLY A 153 -8.03 11.06 11.53
C GLY A 153 -9.00 11.30 10.37
N VAL A 154 -8.58 11.09 9.13
CA VAL A 154 -9.42 11.24 7.93
C VAL A 154 -9.88 9.87 7.45
N THR A 155 -11.16 9.73 7.12
CA THR A 155 -11.72 8.50 6.54
C THR A 155 -12.12 8.74 5.10
N LYS A 156 -11.58 7.95 4.18
CA LYS A 156 -11.95 7.94 2.75
C LYS A 156 -12.24 6.52 2.29
N SER A 157 -13.14 6.39 1.33
CA SER A 157 -13.28 5.14 0.58
C SER A 157 -12.17 5.04 -0.44
N ILE A 158 -11.48 3.91 -0.48
CA ILE A 158 -10.46 3.59 -1.48
C ILE A 158 -10.84 2.31 -2.23
N THR A 159 -10.57 2.28 -3.53
CA THR A 159 -10.71 1.07 -4.36
C THR A 159 -9.38 0.75 -5.00
N PHE A 160 -8.90 -0.47 -4.82
CA PHE A 160 -7.63 -0.95 -5.34
C PHE A 160 -7.73 -2.38 -5.87
N PRO A 161 -6.90 -2.74 -6.88
CA PRO A 161 -6.87 -4.09 -7.43
C PRO A 161 -6.16 -5.05 -6.48
N ALA A 162 -6.63 -6.30 -6.43
CA ALA A 162 -6.05 -7.34 -5.59
C ALA A 162 -6.20 -8.73 -6.20
N THR A 163 -5.28 -9.62 -5.86
CA THR A 163 -5.42 -11.07 -6.04
C THR A 163 -5.87 -11.68 -4.73
N ILE A 164 -6.98 -12.40 -4.75
CA ILE A 164 -7.55 -13.09 -3.58
C ILE A 164 -7.60 -14.57 -3.89
N VAL A 165 -6.98 -15.38 -3.03
CA VAL A 165 -6.99 -16.85 -3.13
C VAL A 165 -7.55 -17.42 -1.86
N VAL A 166 -8.63 -18.20 -1.99
CA VAL A 166 -9.27 -18.93 -0.88
C VAL A 166 -8.89 -20.39 -0.97
N THR A 167 -8.37 -20.94 0.11
CA THR A 167 -8.03 -22.36 0.26
C THR A 167 -8.65 -22.93 1.55
N PRO A 168 -8.68 -24.25 1.76
CA PRO A 168 -9.13 -24.82 3.03
C PRO A 168 -8.35 -24.31 4.26
N ASP A 169 -7.07 -23.92 4.06
CA ASP A 169 -6.15 -23.51 5.13
C ASP A 169 -6.16 -22.00 5.41
N GLY A 170 -6.84 -21.21 4.57
CA GLY A 170 -6.90 -19.76 4.77
C GLY A 170 -7.20 -18.96 3.51
N VAL A 171 -7.16 -17.65 3.67
CA VAL A 171 -7.38 -16.66 2.61
C VAL A 171 -6.12 -15.83 2.44
N THR A 172 -5.58 -15.75 1.22
CA THR A 172 -4.43 -14.88 0.89
C THR A 172 -4.90 -13.72 0.03
N VAL A 173 -4.45 -12.52 0.36
CA VAL A 173 -4.70 -11.28 -0.39
C VAL A 173 -3.38 -10.63 -0.73
N GLU A 174 -3.10 -10.47 -2.01
CA GLU A 174 -1.91 -9.79 -2.55
C GLU A 174 -2.34 -8.54 -3.29
N SER A 175 -1.69 -7.42 -2.99
CA SER A 175 -1.97 -6.17 -3.68
C SER A 175 -0.77 -5.24 -3.64
N THR A 176 -0.56 -4.50 -4.74
CA THR A 176 0.40 -3.39 -4.81
C THR A 176 -0.27 -2.23 -5.54
N PHE A 177 -0.44 -1.11 -4.84
CA PHE A 177 -1.10 0.09 -5.36
C PHE A 177 -0.59 1.33 -4.65
N SER A 178 -0.85 2.51 -5.20
CA SER A 178 -0.52 3.78 -4.54
C SER A 178 -1.76 4.50 -4.01
N ILE A 179 -1.57 5.26 -2.92
CA ILE A 179 -2.52 6.24 -2.42
C ILE A 179 -1.89 7.63 -2.45
N ASN A 180 -2.71 8.68 -2.48
CA ASN A 180 -2.25 10.04 -2.26
C ASN A 180 -2.33 10.35 -0.75
N ARG A 181 -1.18 10.59 -0.11
CA ARG A 181 -1.10 10.91 1.32
C ARG A 181 -1.87 12.17 1.73
N LYS A 182 -2.00 13.13 0.80
CA LYS A 182 -2.73 14.38 1.03
C LYS A 182 -4.23 14.19 1.14
N ASP A 183 -4.80 13.12 0.54
CA ASP A 183 -6.20 12.76 0.71
C ASP A 183 -6.54 12.45 2.18
N PHE A 184 -5.51 12.14 2.99
CA PHE A 184 -5.60 11.84 4.43
C PHE A 184 -5.01 12.94 5.31
N GLY A 185 -4.78 14.15 4.77
CA GLY A 185 -4.29 15.29 5.53
C GLY A 185 -2.80 15.24 5.89
N ILE A 186 -2.01 14.31 5.35
CA ILE A 186 -0.56 14.24 5.54
C ILE A 186 0.09 15.17 4.51
N ASN A 187 0.31 16.43 4.91
CA ASN A 187 0.66 17.52 3.98
C ASN A 187 2.12 17.97 4.04
N TYR A 188 2.96 17.40 4.92
CA TYR A 188 4.36 17.80 5.04
C TYR A 188 5.08 17.67 3.68
N ALA A 189 5.57 18.81 3.17
CA ALA A 189 6.12 18.89 1.82
C ALA A 189 7.57 18.39 1.70
N GLY A 190 8.30 18.32 2.81
CA GLY A 190 9.75 18.13 2.82
C GLY A 190 10.51 19.44 2.70
N ALA A 191 11.83 19.38 2.50
CA ALA A 191 12.67 20.55 2.23
C ALA A 191 12.42 21.07 0.80
N ALA A 192 12.62 22.36 0.59
CA ALA A 192 12.31 23.04 -0.69
C ALA A 192 13.08 22.45 -1.89
N ASP A 193 14.28 21.94 -1.66
CA ASP A 193 15.16 21.31 -2.64
C ASP A 193 14.97 19.78 -2.75
N ASN A 194 14.12 19.21 -1.89
CA ASN A 194 13.93 17.76 -1.80
C ASN A 194 12.49 17.40 -1.41
N LEU A 195 11.56 17.75 -2.29
CA LEU A 195 10.13 17.56 -2.06
C LEU A 195 9.73 16.10 -1.99
N ILE A 196 8.82 15.79 -1.07
CA ILE A 196 8.21 14.47 -0.92
C ILE A 196 7.06 14.33 -1.91
N ARG A 197 7.05 13.25 -2.68
CA ARG A 197 5.96 12.93 -3.61
C ARG A 197 4.67 12.66 -2.84
N ASP A 198 3.55 12.95 -3.49
CA ASP A 198 2.23 12.78 -2.87
C ASP A 198 1.79 11.31 -2.88
N GLU A 199 2.21 10.56 -3.89
CA GLU A 199 1.93 9.12 -3.98
C GLU A 199 2.85 8.31 -3.09
N VAL A 200 2.22 7.45 -2.28
CA VAL A 200 2.87 6.43 -1.46
C VAL A 200 2.43 5.06 -1.99
N LEU A 201 3.40 4.23 -2.36
CA LEU A 201 3.16 2.86 -2.80
C LEU A 201 2.92 1.98 -1.58
N LEU A 202 1.86 1.20 -1.59
CA LEU A 202 1.54 0.20 -0.58
C LEU A 202 1.71 -1.20 -1.19
N THR A 203 2.28 -2.11 -0.42
CA THR A 203 2.35 -3.53 -0.75
C THR A 203 1.76 -4.33 0.40
N LEU A 204 0.76 -5.13 0.07
CA LEU A 204 0.01 -5.94 1.02
C LEU A 204 0.24 -7.42 0.72
N HIS A 205 0.78 -8.14 1.70
CA HIS A 205 0.84 -9.59 1.74
C HIS A 205 0.03 -10.04 2.96
N VAL A 206 -1.27 -10.24 2.77
CA VAL A 206 -2.19 -10.54 3.87
C VAL A 206 -2.63 -11.98 3.78
N ARG A 207 -2.43 -12.73 4.87
CA ARG A 207 -2.90 -14.10 5.01
C ARG A 207 -3.77 -14.23 6.26
N GLY A 208 -5.03 -14.58 6.06
CA GLY A 208 -5.92 -14.97 7.13
C GLY A 208 -5.81 -16.49 7.37
N THR A 209 -5.65 -16.90 8.62
CA THR A 209 -5.61 -18.30 9.06
C THR A 209 -6.65 -18.55 10.16
N LYS A 210 -7.11 -19.82 10.29
CA LYS A 210 -8.04 -20.24 11.36
C LYS A 210 -7.35 -20.30 12.70
#